data_bdf9e984202e929c07334e90397c0103
#
_entry.id   bdf9e984202e929c07334e90397c0103
#
_cell.length_a   1.000
_cell.length_b   1.000
_cell.length_c   1.000
_cell.angle_alpha   90.00
_cell.angle_beta   90.00
_cell.angle_gamma   90.00
#
_symmetry.space_group_name_H-M   'P 1'
#
loop_
_entity.id
_entity.type
_entity.pdbx_description
1 polymer ?
#
loop_
_entity_poly.entity_id
_entity_poly.type
_entity_poly.pdbx_seq_one_letter_code
_entity_poly.pdbx_strand_id
1 'polypeptide(L)'
;MKIAAPLLLACLMLPSTASAADTDAASGTSGPLFDTVAALDRTVFDAYNRCDLETFATYFVPDVEFYHDNGGVTWTREDVVEGTRKYICGKVRRELIPGTLRIYPIKDFGAVEEGEHRFCQRASGQCEGVAKFVMVWRREGEAWRMTRVLSYGHRAASEEEMRAAAAAQH
;
A
#
# COMPACT_ATOMS: atom_id res chain seq x y z
N MET A 1 54.69 -54.19 -4.08
CA MET A 1 53.48 -53.80 -3.33
C MET A 1 53.41 -52.31 -3.32
N LYS A 2 52.48 -51.73 -4.11
CA LYS A 2 52.25 -50.27 -4.16
C LYS A 2 50.94 -49.95 -3.40
N ILE A 3 51.04 -49.20 -2.30
CA ILE A 3 49.91 -48.82 -1.47
C ILE A 3 49.40 -47.50 -2.01
N ALA A 4 48.16 -47.46 -2.52
CA ALA A 4 47.49 -46.25 -2.95
C ALA A 4 46.74 -45.68 -1.74
N ALA A 5 47.02 -44.41 -1.41
CA ALA A 5 46.29 -43.66 -0.39
C ALA A 5 45.02 -42.99 -1.00
N PRO A 6 43.87 -43.00 -0.34
CA PRO A 6 42.68 -42.30 -0.82
C PRO A 6 42.76 -40.82 -0.47
N LEU A 7 42.53 -39.99 -1.48
CA LEU A 7 42.34 -38.54 -1.34
C LEU A 7 40.93 -38.27 -0.79
N LEU A 8 40.85 -37.80 0.45
CA LEU A 8 39.58 -37.29 1.03
C LEU A 8 39.35 -35.89 0.53
N LEU A 9 38.34 -35.74 -0.34
CA LEU A 9 37.83 -34.44 -0.80
C LEU A 9 36.89 -33.84 0.27
N ALA A 10 37.41 -32.93 1.08
CA ALA A 10 36.62 -32.20 2.05
C ALA A 10 35.76 -31.12 1.32
N CYS A 11 34.46 -31.37 1.24
CA CYS A 11 33.49 -30.41 0.72
C CYS A 11 33.24 -29.33 1.79
N LEU A 12 33.85 -28.14 1.64
CA LEU A 12 33.55 -26.98 2.49
C LEU A 12 32.14 -26.45 2.15
N MET A 13 31.20 -26.76 3.00
CA MET A 13 29.90 -26.09 2.99
C MET A 13 30.05 -24.67 3.56
N LEU A 14 30.03 -23.65 2.71
CA LEU A 14 29.92 -22.24 3.13
C LEU A 14 28.48 -21.98 3.57
N PRO A 15 28.23 -21.44 4.78
CA PRO A 15 26.89 -21.03 5.15
C PRO A 15 26.49 -19.80 4.32
N SER A 16 25.41 -19.92 3.54
CA SER A 16 24.74 -18.75 2.93
C SER A 16 24.14 -17.88 4.03
N THR A 17 24.77 -16.76 4.34
CA THR A 17 24.17 -15.73 5.18
C THR A 17 23.17 -14.97 4.34
N ALA A 18 21.88 -15.28 4.47
CA ALA A 18 20.82 -14.43 3.93
C ALA A 18 20.95 -13.03 4.55
N SER A 19 21.06 -12.00 3.69
CA SER A 19 21.17 -10.61 4.13
C SER A 19 19.85 -10.15 4.74
N ALA A 20 19.90 -9.33 5.77
CA ALA A 20 18.71 -8.70 6.37
C ALA A 20 17.89 -7.91 5.33
N ALA A 21 18.56 -7.32 4.33
CA ALA A 21 17.90 -6.63 3.22
C ALA A 21 17.03 -7.56 2.35
N ASP A 22 17.43 -8.83 2.17
CA ASP A 22 16.62 -9.80 1.41
C ASP A 22 15.37 -10.22 2.19
N THR A 23 15.48 -10.29 3.52
CA THR A 23 14.36 -10.63 4.40
C THR A 23 13.31 -9.50 4.41
N ASP A 24 13.72 -8.24 4.45
CA ASP A 24 12.84 -7.07 4.44
C ASP A 24 12.16 -6.92 3.08
N ALA A 25 12.85 -7.16 1.97
CA ALA A 25 12.25 -7.17 0.63
C ALA A 25 11.22 -8.29 0.49
N ALA A 26 11.48 -9.48 1.04
CA ALA A 26 10.53 -10.58 1.07
C ALA A 26 9.31 -10.31 1.96
N SER A 27 9.46 -9.49 3.00
CA SER A 27 8.36 -9.05 3.88
C SER A 27 7.53 -7.89 3.28
N GLY A 28 7.93 -7.35 2.13
CA GLY A 28 7.24 -6.23 1.47
C GLY A 28 7.45 -4.87 2.14
N THR A 29 8.50 -4.69 2.93
CA THR A 29 8.73 -3.48 3.74
C THR A 29 9.84 -2.57 3.23
N SER A 30 10.61 -3.02 2.22
CA SER A 30 11.74 -2.25 1.66
C SER A 30 12.06 -2.65 0.22
N GLY A 31 12.96 -1.92 -0.41
CA GLY A 31 13.51 -2.19 -1.73
C GLY A 31 12.90 -1.35 -2.84
N PRO A 32 13.44 -1.42 -4.08
CA PRO A 32 13.06 -0.50 -5.16
C PRO A 32 11.57 -0.52 -5.53
N LEU A 33 10.91 -1.70 -5.45
CA LEU A 33 9.48 -1.81 -5.68
C LEU A 33 8.68 -1.11 -4.57
N PHE A 34 9.07 -1.34 -3.31
CA PHE A 34 8.47 -0.67 -2.16
C PHE A 34 8.58 0.85 -2.30
N ASP A 35 9.77 1.38 -2.59
CA ASP A 35 10.00 2.81 -2.73
C ASP A 35 9.13 3.41 -3.84
N THR A 36 9.01 2.70 -4.98
CA THR A 36 8.19 3.13 -6.12
C THR A 36 6.71 3.20 -5.74
N VAL A 37 6.14 2.13 -5.21
CA VAL A 37 4.68 2.06 -4.93
C VAL A 37 4.32 2.92 -3.72
N ALA A 38 5.17 3.01 -2.70
CA ALA A 38 4.99 3.93 -1.59
C ALA A 38 5.02 5.41 -2.02
N ALA A 39 5.79 5.76 -3.06
CA ALA A 39 5.76 7.09 -3.65
C ALA A 39 4.44 7.33 -4.42
N LEU A 40 3.91 6.31 -5.11
CA LEU A 40 2.61 6.37 -5.76
C LEU A 40 1.48 6.57 -4.75
N ASP A 41 1.45 5.79 -3.64
CA ASP A 41 0.47 5.96 -2.55
C ASP A 41 0.45 7.42 -2.06
N ARG A 42 1.63 7.96 -1.74
CA ARG A 42 1.72 9.37 -1.31
C ARG A 42 1.12 10.32 -2.33
N THR A 43 1.48 10.19 -3.60
CA THR A 43 1.02 11.11 -4.65
C THR A 43 -0.48 11.00 -4.89
N VAL A 44 -1.02 9.79 -4.93
CA VAL A 44 -2.46 9.53 -5.09
C VAL A 44 -3.25 10.14 -3.94
N PHE A 45 -2.82 9.88 -2.70
CA PHE A 45 -3.57 10.37 -1.53
C PHE A 45 -3.31 11.84 -1.22
N ASP A 46 -2.22 12.41 -1.70
CA ASP A 46 -2.06 13.86 -1.74
C ASP A 46 -3.08 14.52 -2.69
N ALA A 47 -3.29 13.97 -3.89
CA ALA A 47 -4.31 14.42 -4.82
C ALA A 47 -5.72 14.26 -4.22
N TYR A 48 -6.03 13.07 -3.68
CA TYR A 48 -7.27 12.79 -2.95
C TYR A 48 -7.51 13.81 -1.83
N ASN A 49 -6.53 14.04 -0.98
CA ASN A 49 -6.64 14.94 0.15
C ASN A 49 -6.82 16.42 -0.27
N ARG A 50 -6.27 16.84 -1.40
CA ARG A 50 -6.48 18.20 -1.94
C ARG A 50 -7.73 18.32 -2.81
N CYS A 51 -8.44 17.21 -3.06
CA CYS A 51 -9.54 17.16 -4.02
C CYS A 51 -9.12 17.54 -5.45
N ASP A 52 -7.88 17.25 -5.80
CA ASP A 52 -7.38 17.28 -7.16
C ASP A 52 -7.84 15.99 -7.88
N LEU A 53 -9.12 16.01 -8.24
CA LEU A 53 -9.78 14.82 -8.77
C LEU A 53 -9.34 14.48 -10.20
N GLU A 54 -8.80 15.44 -10.94
CA GLU A 54 -8.21 15.21 -12.25
C GLU A 54 -6.95 14.36 -12.10
N THR A 55 -5.99 14.79 -11.28
CA THR A 55 -4.80 14.01 -10.97
C THR A 55 -5.15 12.66 -10.35
N PHE A 56 -6.05 12.62 -9.36
CA PHE A 56 -6.49 11.39 -8.70
C PHE A 56 -7.02 10.36 -9.70
N ALA A 57 -7.85 10.77 -10.67
CA ALA A 57 -8.41 9.91 -11.69
C ALA A 57 -7.35 9.20 -12.56
N THR A 58 -6.20 9.83 -12.80
CA THR A 58 -5.15 9.27 -13.67
C THR A 58 -4.53 7.97 -13.13
N TYR A 59 -4.66 7.73 -11.83
CA TYR A 59 -4.12 6.53 -11.17
C TYR A 59 -5.03 5.31 -11.23
N PHE A 60 -6.19 5.40 -11.87
CA PHE A 60 -7.11 4.27 -12.04
C PHE A 60 -7.22 3.86 -13.50
N VAL A 61 -7.39 2.56 -13.74
CA VAL A 61 -7.88 2.10 -15.04
C VAL A 61 -9.35 2.51 -15.21
N PRO A 62 -9.87 2.64 -16.46
CA PRO A 62 -11.28 3.01 -16.67
C PRO A 62 -12.28 2.06 -16.00
N ASP A 63 -11.96 0.76 -16.01
CA ASP A 63 -12.74 -0.36 -15.48
C ASP A 63 -12.24 -0.84 -14.11
N VAL A 64 -11.76 0.09 -13.27
CA VAL A 64 -11.36 -0.22 -11.90
C VAL A 64 -12.51 -0.80 -11.09
N GLU A 65 -12.21 -1.80 -10.29
CA GLU A 65 -13.16 -2.32 -9.31
C GLU A 65 -12.78 -1.83 -7.92
N PHE A 66 -13.66 -1.10 -7.28
CA PHE A 66 -13.49 -0.63 -5.90
C PHE A 66 -14.52 -1.28 -4.98
N TYR A 67 -14.04 -2.07 -4.04
CA TYR A 67 -14.84 -2.79 -3.05
C TYR A 67 -14.73 -2.09 -1.70
N HIS A 68 -15.87 -1.69 -1.14
CA HIS A 68 -15.94 -1.01 0.15
C HIS A 68 -16.95 -1.73 1.03
N ASP A 69 -16.54 -2.19 2.21
CA ASP A 69 -17.38 -3.03 3.09
C ASP A 69 -18.70 -2.36 3.50
N ASN A 70 -18.70 -1.03 3.70
CA ASN A 70 -19.90 -0.26 4.04
C ASN A 70 -20.56 0.44 2.84
N GLY A 71 -19.83 0.57 1.72
CA GLY A 71 -20.28 1.33 0.55
C GLY A 71 -20.70 0.49 -0.65
N GLY A 72 -20.42 -0.83 -0.62
CA GLY A 72 -20.65 -1.74 -1.74
C GLY A 72 -19.55 -1.67 -2.79
N VAL A 73 -19.89 -1.93 -4.05
CA VAL A 73 -18.94 -2.02 -5.15
C VAL A 73 -19.14 -0.87 -6.14
N THR A 74 -18.03 -0.30 -6.57
CA THR A 74 -17.96 0.71 -7.64
C THR A 74 -17.16 0.13 -8.81
N TRP A 75 -17.68 0.24 -10.05
CA TRP A 75 -17.20 -0.49 -11.20
C TRP A 75 -16.45 0.37 -12.23
N THR A 76 -16.44 1.68 -12.04
CA THR A 76 -15.79 2.60 -12.98
C THR A 76 -14.96 3.65 -12.25
N ARG A 77 -13.92 4.14 -12.93
CA ARG A 77 -13.11 5.25 -12.44
C ARG A 77 -13.96 6.51 -12.20
N GLU A 78 -14.89 6.78 -13.10
CA GLU A 78 -15.79 7.93 -13.04
C GLU A 78 -16.61 7.91 -11.75
N ASP A 79 -17.15 6.75 -11.38
CA ASP A 79 -17.93 6.59 -10.14
C ASP A 79 -17.05 6.67 -8.88
N VAL A 80 -15.81 6.16 -8.92
CA VAL A 80 -14.84 6.32 -7.82
C VAL A 80 -14.53 7.81 -7.59
N VAL A 81 -14.29 8.55 -8.66
CA VAL A 81 -14.02 10.01 -8.61
C VAL A 81 -15.23 10.77 -8.09
N GLU A 82 -16.43 10.45 -8.57
CA GLU A 82 -17.66 11.11 -8.12
C GLU A 82 -17.97 10.79 -6.66
N GLY A 83 -17.79 9.56 -6.22
CA GLY A 83 -17.90 9.17 -4.81
C GLY A 83 -16.93 9.97 -3.93
N THR A 84 -15.69 10.12 -4.37
CA THR A 84 -14.68 10.94 -3.68
C THR A 84 -15.12 12.41 -3.61
N ARG A 85 -15.61 12.98 -4.71
CA ARG A 85 -16.13 14.33 -4.75
C ARG A 85 -17.24 14.54 -3.72
N LYS A 86 -18.20 13.63 -3.70
CA LYS A 86 -19.42 13.73 -2.90
C LYS A 86 -19.19 13.53 -1.41
N TYR A 87 -18.37 12.54 -1.05
CA TYR A 87 -18.29 12.07 0.33
C TYR A 87 -17.02 12.51 1.07
N ILE A 88 -15.96 12.83 0.34
CA ILE A 88 -14.63 13.09 0.91
C ILE A 88 -14.23 14.55 0.81
N CYS A 89 -14.36 15.12 -0.39
CA CYS A 89 -13.88 16.47 -0.68
C CYS A 89 -14.39 17.51 0.31
N GLY A 90 -13.46 18.23 0.94
CA GLY A 90 -13.77 19.25 1.93
C GLY A 90 -14.18 18.74 3.32
N LYS A 91 -14.36 17.42 3.49
CA LYS A 91 -14.90 16.83 4.72
C LYS A 91 -13.85 15.99 5.46
N VAL A 92 -13.17 15.11 4.75
CA VAL A 92 -12.29 14.09 5.30
C VAL A 92 -10.93 14.16 4.60
N ARG A 93 -9.86 13.77 5.30
CA ARG A 93 -8.57 13.44 4.72
C ARG A 93 -8.16 12.02 5.14
N ARG A 94 -7.45 11.34 4.26
CA ARG A 94 -6.86 10.01 4.53
C ARG A 94 -5.42 10.19 4.97
N GLU A 95 -5.02 9.44 5.98
CA GLU A 95 -3.62 9.26 6.37
C GLU A 95 -3.26 7.78 6.42
N LEU A 96 -2.12 7.41 5.84
CA LEU A 96 -1.53 6.09 6.03
C LEU A 96 -1.08 5.94 7.49
N ILE A 97 -1.37 4.81 8.12
CA ILE A 97 -0.85 4.51 9.45
C ILE A 97 0.61 4.06 9.30
N PRO A 98 1.57 4.76 9.92
CA PRO A 98 2.99 4.45 9.76
C PRO A 98 3.33 3.00 10.11
N GLY A 99 4.22 2.39 9.32
CA GLY A 99 4.70 1.02 9.55
C GLY A 99 3.76 -0.10 9.11
N THR A 100 2.56 0.23 8.59
CA THR A 100 1.58 -0.79 8.15
C THR A 100 1.69 -1.16 6.68
N LEU A 101 2.34 -0.31 5.87
CA LEU A 101 2.45 -0.51 4.43
C LEU A 101 3.27 -1.76 4.10
N ARG A 102 2.74 -2.59 3.20
CA ARG A 102 3.41 -3.76 2.62
C ARG A 102 3.18 -3.78 1.13
N ILE A 103 4.22 -4.11 0.36
CA ILE A 103 4.16 -4.14 -1.10
C ILE A 103 4.82 -5.40 -1.61
N TYR A 104 4.09 -6.16 -2.42
CA TYR A 104 4.53 -7.43 -2.96
C TYR A 104 4.46 -7.42 -4.49
N PRO A 105 5.45 -7.98 -5.20
CA PRO A 105 5.42 -8.05 -6.65
C PRO A 105 4.35 -9.05 -7.14
N ILE A 106 3.66 -8.67 -8.24
CA ILE A 106 2.91 -9.61 -9.07
C ILE A 106 3.72 -9.81 -10.35
N LYS A 107 4.18 -11.04 -10.57
CA LYS A 107 5.04 -11.38 -11.72
C LYS A 107 4.40 -10.91 -13.03
N ASP A 108 5.17 -10.21 -13.86
CA ASP A 108 4.81 -9.73 -15.20
C ASP A 108 3.54 -8.83 -15.22
N PHE A 109 3.13 -8.30 -14.05
CA PHE A 109 1.93 -7.46 -13.95
C PHE A 109 2.18 -6.14 -13.21
N GLY A 110 2.67 -6.19 -11.98
CA GLY A 110 2.83 -5.01 -11.14
C GLY A 110 3.02 -5.35 -9.67
N ALA A 111 2.13 -4.86 -8.81
CA ALA A 111 2.25 -5.06 -7.35
C ALA A 111 0.89 -5.16 -6.65
N VAL A 112 0.89 -5.86 -5.50
CA VAL A 112 -0.09 -5.70 -4.44
C VAL A 112 0.48 -4.73 -3.42
N GLU A 113 -0.32 -3.78 -3.03
CA GLU A 113 -0.10 -2.89 -1.91
C GLU A 113 -1.17 -3.16 -0.86
N GLU A 114 -0.79 -3.27 0.41
CA GLU A 114 -1.70 -3.37 1.53
C GLU A 114 -1.24 -2.53 2.71
N GLY A 115 -2.18 -2.15 3.56
CA GLY A 115 -1.88 -1.36 4.74
C GLY A 115 -3.13 -0.98 5.52
N GLU A 116 -2.92 -0.09 6.48
CA GLU A 116 -4.00 0.50 7.27
C GLU A 116 -3.99 2.02 7.11
N HIS A 117 -5.17 2.61 7.10
CA HIS A 117 -5.33 4.04 6.99
C HIS A 117 -6.34 4.56 8.00
N ARG A 118 -6.21 5.83 8.34
CA ARG A 118 -7.16 6.54 9.18
C ARG A 118 -7.79 7.69 8.43
N PHE A 119 -8.99 8.03 8.84
CA PHE A 119 -9.78 9.11 8.26
C PHE A 119 -9.99 10.19 9.31
N CYS A 120 -9.55 11.40 8.96
CA CYS A 120 -9.55 12.54 9.87
C CYS A 120 -10.52 13.60 9.35
N GLN A 121 -11.39 14.09 10.21
CA GLN A 121 -12.31 15.17 9.89
C GLN A 121 -11.56 16.47 9.66
N ARG A 122 -11.80 17.14 8.55
CA ARG A 122 -11.12 18.41 8.25
C ARG A 122 -11.49 19.53 9.21
N ALA A 123 -12.74 19.54 9.70
CA ALA A 123 -13.23 20.57 10.58
C ALA A 123 -12.61 20.52 11.98
N SER A 124 -12.40 19.33 12.53
CA SER A 124 -11.88 19.14 13.89
C SER A 124 -10.41 18.69 13.93
N GLY A 125 -9.90 18.15 12.82
CA GLY A 125 -8.60 17.46 12.78
C GLY A 125 -8.62 16.08 13.43
N GLN A 126 -9.72 15.65 14.03
CA GLN A 126 -9.81 14.36 14.75
C GLN A 126 -9.87 13.19 13.74
N CYS A 127 -9.09 12.15 14.03
CA CYS A 127 -9.04 10.92 13.24
C CYS A 127 -9.90 9.86 13.90
N GLU A 128 -11.18 9.81 13.49
CA GLU A 128 -12.22 9.02 14.17
C GLU A 128 -12.44 7.64 13.56
N GLY A 129 -11.95 7.39 12.36
CA GLY A 129 -12.13 6.14 11.64
C GLY A 129 -10.82 5.53 11.20
N VAL A 130 -10.76 4.20 11.23
CA VAL A 130 -9.64 3.39 10.70
C VAL A 130 -10.18 2.27 9.84
N ALA A 131 -9.39 1.86 8.85
CA ALA A 131 -9.71 0.72 7.98
C ALA A 131 -8.44 0.10 7.42
N LYS A 132 -8.58 -1.08 6.84
CA LYS A 132 -7.57 -1.76 6.04
C LYS A 132 -7.81 -1.51 4.56
N PHE A 133 -6.75 -1.58 3.78
CA PHE A 133 -6.88 -1.50 2.34
C PHE A 133 -5.95 -2.49 1.62
N VAL A 134 -6.36 -2.88 0.42
CA VAL A 134 -5.53 -3.57 -0.56
C VAL A 134 -5.72 -2.87 -1.89
N MET A 135 -4.63 -2.62 -2.61
CA MET A 135 -4.62 -2.07 -3.95
C MET A 135 -3.83 -2.98 -4.88
N VAL A 136 -4.35 -3.21 -6.08
CA VAL A 136 -3.65 -3.95 -7.12
C VAL A 136 -3.23 -2.98 -8.20
N TRP A 137 -1.92 -2.76 -8.28
CA TRP A 137 -1.28 -1.88 -9.25
C TRP A 137 -0.86 -2.67 -10.49
N ARG A 138 -1.23 -2.19 -11.66
CA ARG A 138 -0.73 -2.66 -12.96
C ARG A 138 0.33 -1.68 -13.46
N ARG A 139 1.48 -2.22 -13.86
CA ARG A 139 2.54 -1.43 -14.50
C ARG A 139 2.35 -1.43 -16.01
N GLU A 140 2.32 -0.24 -16.61
CA GLU A 140 2.18 -0.01 -18.05
C GLU A 140 3.36 0.85 -18.54
N GLY A 141 4.51 0.22 -18.82
CA GLY A 141 5.75 0.94 -19.07
C GLY A 141 6.23 1.69 -17.83
N GLU A 142 6.25 3.02 -17.91
CA GLU A 142 6.58 3.89 -16.77
C GLU A 142 5.35 4.25 -15.91
N ALA A 143 4.14 4.04 -16.44
CA ALA A 143 2.90 4.37 -15.73
C ALA A 143 2.46 3.22 -14.82
N TRP A 144 1.78 3.58 -13.72
CA TRP A 144 1.17 2.65 -12.78
C TRP A 144 -0.29 3.05 -12.55
N ARG A 145 -1.20 2.07 -12.63
CA ARG A 145 -2.63 2.30 -12.40
C ARG A 145 -3.25 1.21 -11.55
N MET A 146 -4.11 1.60 -10.65
CA MET A 146 -4.91 0.67 -9.84
C MET A 146 -5.97 0.01 -10.70
N THR A 147 -6.04 -1.33 -10.63
CA THR A 147 -7.07 -2.15 -11.27
C THR A 147 -8.10 -2.63 -10.28
N ARG A 148 -7.71 -2.80 -9.02
CA ARG A 148 -8.55 -3.24 -7.91
C ARG A 148 -8.20 -2.45 -6.66
N VAL A 149 -9.22 -2.07 -5.92
CA VAL A 149 -9.08 -1.43 -4.60
C VAL A 149 -10.07 -2.08 -3.65
N LEU A 150 -9.61 -2.50 -2.49
CA LEU A 150 -10.42 -2.97 -1.39
C LEU A 150 -10.21 -2.04 -0.21
N SER A 151 -11.29 -1.51 0.37
CA SER A 151 -11.27 -0.76 1.62
C SER A 151 -12.25 -1.41 2.58
N TYR A 152 -11.74 -1.97 3.67
CA TYR A 152 -12.53 -2.88 4.52
C TYR A 152 -12.10 -2.85 5.97
N GLY A 153 -12.94 -3.45 6.83
CA GLY A 153 -12.72 -3.44 8.27
C GLY A 153 -12.86 -2.06 8.88
N HIS A 154 -13.73 -1.22 8.31
CA HIS A 154 -14.02 0.11 8.81
C HIS A 154 -14.59 0.05 10.22
N ARG A 155 -13.97 0.76 11.13
CA ARG A 155 -14.39 0.89 12.53
C ARG A 155 -14.03 2.26 13.10
N ALA A 156 -14.63 2.58 14.22
CA ALA A 156 -14.18 3.74 14.99
C ALA A 156 -12.74 3.53 15.50
N ALA A 157 -11.97 4.59 15.50
CA ALA A 157 -10.66 4.59 16.12
C ALA A 157 -10.78 4.49 17.63
N SER A 158 -9.88 3.75 18.29
CA SER A 158 -9.78 3.73 19.73
C SER A 158 -9.22 5.06 20.27
N GLU A 159 -9.41 5.30 21.56
CA GLU A 159 -8.81 6.51 22.18
C GLU A 159 -7.29 6.57 22.06
N GLU A 160 -6.62 5.41 22.09
CA GLU A 160 -5.17 5.32 21.91
C GLU A 160 -4.77 5.70 20.47
N GLU A 161 -5.50 5.18 19.45
CA GLU A 161 -5.28 5.53 18.06
C GLU A 161 -5.54 7.01 17.77
N MET A 162 -6.57 7.59 18.38
CA MET A 162 -6.85 9.03 18.27
C MET A 162 -5.73 9.88 18.90
N ARG A 163 -5.23 9.48 20.08
CA ARG A 163 -4.09 10.16 20.72
C ARG A 163 -2.81 10.05 19.89
N ALA A 164 -2.50 8.86 19.37
CA ALA A 164 -1.35 8.65 18.49
C ALA A 164 -1.44 9.48 17.20
N ALA A 165 -2.64 9.60 16.64
CA ALA A 165 -2.89 10.44 15.47
C ALA A 165 -2.64 11.93 15.78
N ALA A 166 -3.12 12.43 16.89
CA ALA A 166 -2.93 13.82 17.31
C ALA A 166 -1.45 14.15 17.55
N ALA A 167 -0.70 13.22 18.16
CA ALA A 167 0.74 13.40 18.43
C ALA A 167 1.58 13.44 17.12
N ALA A 168 1.15 12.78 16.06
CA ALA A 168 1.85 12.76 14.78
C ALA A 168 1.62 14.02 13.92
N GLN A 169 0.73 14.93 14.34
CA GLN A 169 0.39 16.17 13.63
C GLN A 169 1.18 17.40 14.13
N HIS A 170 2.01 17.22 15.17
CA HIS A 170 2.87 18.24 15.79
C HIS A 170 4.35 17.92 15.55
#